data_1d0352e4e4afd022a69492b2cbc77b26
#
_entry.id   1d0352e4e4afd022a69492b2cbc77b26
#
_cell.length_a   1.000
_cell.length_b   1.000
_cell.length_c   1.000
_cell.angle_alpha   90.00
_cell.angle_beta   90.00
_cell.angle_gamma   90.00
#
_symmetry.space_group_name_H-M   'P 1'
#
loop_
_entity.id
_entity.type
_entity.pdbx_description
1 polymer ?
#
loop_
_entity_poly.entity_id
_entity_poly.type
_entity_poly.pdbx_seq_one_letter_code
_entity_poly.pdbx_strand_id
1 'polypeptide(L)'
;MLFHWKPLLSKVLMPTPLVSASVGKTANGNPVIGSLTIPSGIFPAIEFHEVSGFDNSFNDDELYSRKYNYQISIFSQDNSHYKVQNTIDSLMRSLGFTCYHNDEVYETDVKVFHRVLLYSRTLSNEQASILEAKY
;
A
#
# COMPACT_ATOMS: atom_id res chain seq x y z
N MET A 1 -7.59 -2.40 20.28
CA MET A 1 -6.23 -1.96 19.95
C MET A 1 -6.17 -1.46 18.52
N LEU A 2 -5.51 -0.33 18.30
CA LEU A 2 -5.28 0.21 16.96
C LEU A 2 -3.94 -0.30 16.44
N PHE A 3 -3.94 -0.97 15.30
CA PHE A 3 -2.72 -1.43 14.66
C PHE A 3 -2.29 -0.43 13.58
N HIS A 4 -1.02 -0.06 13.58
CA HIS A 4 -0.47 0.88 12.62
C HIS A 4 0.24 0.15 11.48
N TRP A 5 -0.42 0.08 10.33
CA TRP A 5 0.09 -0.61 9.15
C TRP A 5 1.25 0.10 8.44
N LYS A 6 1.31 1.42 8.54
CA LYS A 6 2.27 2.21 7.78
C LYS A 6 3.73 1.78 8.02
N PRO A 7 4.20 1.60 9.27
CA PRO A 7 5.57 1.13 9.48
C PRO A 7 5.82 -0.26 8.90
N LEU A 8 4.85 -1.15 9.02
CA LEU A 8 4.98 -2.50 8.48
C LEU A 8 5.01 -2.49 6.95
N LEU A 9 4.15 -1.72 6.32
CA LEU A 9 4.13 -1.60 4.86
C LEU A 9 5.43 -1.01 4.34
N SER A 10 5.99 -0.02 5.02
CA SER A 10 7.31 0.52 4.67
C SER A 10 8.41 -0.54 4.74
N LYS A 11 8.39 -1.38 5.77
CA LYS A 11 9.37 -2.45 5.94
C LYS A 11 9.23 -3.56 4.91
N VAL A 12 8.03 -3.80 4.40
CA VAL A 12 7.76 -4.87 3.44
C VAL A 12 7.95 -4.39 2.00
N LEU A 13 7.39 -3.23 1.66
CA LEU A 13 7.41 -2.73 0.28
C LEU A 13 8.78 -2.17 -0.12
N MET A 14 9.38 -1.34 0.72
CA MET A 14 10.62 -0.65 0.34
C MET A 14 11.82 -1.58 0.17
N PRO A 15 12.10 -2.53 1.08
CA PRO A 15 13.28 -3.39 0.93
C PRO A 15 13.08 -4.58 0.00
N THR A 16 11.86 -4.86 -0.46
CA THR A 16 11.63 -6.00 -1.37
C THR A 16 12.31 -5.75 -2.72
N PRO A 17 13.30 -6.58 -3.12
CA PRO A 17 14.07 -6.30 -4.33
C PRO A 17 13.23 -6.20 -5.60
N LEU A 18 12.17 -7.01 -5.71
CA LEU A 18 11.27 -6.97 -6.87
C LEU A 18 10.53 -5.64 -6.98
N VAL A 19 10.19 -5.01 -5.87
CA VAL A 19 9.53 -3.70 -5.86
C VAL A 19 10.58 -2.61 -6.07
N SER A 20 11.64 -2.59 -5.28
CA SER A 20 12.66 -1.53 -5.34
C SER A 20 13.41 -1.49 -6.68
N ALA A 21 13.60 -2.64 -7.32
CA ALA A 21 14.24 -2.69 -8.63
C ALA A 21 13.30 -2.27 -9.78
N SER A 22 11.99 -2.29 -9.56
CA SER A 22 10.99 -1.96 -10.58
C SER A 22 10.60 -0.48 -10.60
N VAL A 23 11.01 0.30 -9.62
CA VAL A 23 10.68 1.73 -9.53
C VAL A 23 11.87 2.61 -9.92
N GLY A 24 11.58 3.89 -10.19
CA GLY A 24 12.62 4.88 -10.42
C GLY A 24 13.45 5.13 -9.17
N LYS A 25 14.59 5.74 -9.36
CA LYS A 25 15.53 6.06 -8.28
C LYS A 25 15.75 7.56 -8.20
N THR A 26 15.86 8.06 -6.99
CA THR A 26 16.28 9.45 -6.75
C THR A 26 17.74 9.61 -7.10
N ALA A 27 18.23 10.88 -7.12
CA ALA A 27 19.65 11.17 -7.36
C ALA A 27 20.57 10.45 -6.36
N ASN A 28 20.08 10.17 -5.15
CA ASN A 28 20.83 9.44 -4.12
C ASN A 28 20.70 7.91 -4.24
N GLY A 29 20.03 7.41 -5.28
CA GLY A 29 19.86 5.98 -5.51
C GLY A 29 18.72 5.34 -4.71
N ASN A 30 17.88 6.12 -4.03
CA ASN A 30 16.76 5.60 -3.26
C ASN A 30 15.56 5.29 -4.17
N PRO A 31 14.86 4.17 -3.97
CA PRO A 31 13.66 3.88 -4.75
C PRO A 31 12.55 4.90 -4.45
N VAL A 32 11.77 5.26 -5.48
CA VAL A 32 10.67 6.22 -5.35
C VAL A 32 9.44 5.50 -4.83
N ILE A 33 9.45 5.22 -3.55
CA ILE A 33 8.37 4.60 -2.78
C ILE A 33 8.17 5.42 -1.53
N GLY A 34 6.96 5.93 -1.31
CA GLY A 34 6.72 6.78 -0.16
C GLY A 34 5.28 6.75 0.32
N SER A 35 5.06 7.31 1.50
CA SER A 35 3.74 7.45 2.09
C SER A 35 3.34 8.92 2.05
N LEU A 36 2.18 9.20 1.45
CA LEU A 36 1.57 10.52 1.28
C LEU A 36 2.32 11.45 0.31
N THR A 37 3.65 11.44 0.32
CA THR A 37 4.47 12.28 -0.56
C THR A 37 5.54 11.45 -1.24
N ILE A 38 5.78 11.73 -2.52
CA ILE A 38 6.86 11.14 -3.30
C ILE A 38 7.50 12.24 -4.16
N PRO A 39 8.79 12.09 -4.54
CA PRO A 39 9.41 13.01 -5.49
C PRO A 39 8.66 12.99 -6.83
N SER A 40 8.48 14.16 -7.41
CA SER A 40 7.82 14.28 -8.72
C SER A 40 8.77 14.01 -9.89
N GLY A 41 8.22 13.56 -11.00
CA GLY A 41 8.95 13.43 -12.26
C GLY A 41 9.85 12.19 -12.39
N ILE A 42 9.86 11.31 -11.42
CA ILE A 42 10.64 10.07 -11.44
C ILE A 42 9.67 8.88 -11.47
N PHE A 43 9.78 8.02 -12.47
CA PHE A 43 8.84 6.91 -12.70
C PHE A 43 9.57 5.61 -12.98
N PRO A 44 8.94 4.44 -12.70
CA PRO A 44 7.70 4.28 -11.95
C PRO A 44 7.84 4.72 -10.49
N ALA A 45 6.74 5.19 -9.90
CA ALA A 45 6.72 5.64 -8.51
C ALA A 45 5.55 4.98 -7.79
N ILE A 46 5.75 4.67 -6.51
CA ILE A 46 4.72 4.07 -5.66
C ILE A 46 4.46 4.97 -4.47
N GLU A 47 3.18 5.26 -4.23
CA GLU A 47 2.72 5.95 -3.04
C GLU A 47 1.70 5.07 -2.33
N PHE A 48 1.71 5.05 -1.00
CA PHE A 48 0.74 4.31 -0.20
C PHE A 48 0.28 5.14 0.99
N HIS A 49 -0.99 5.04 1.32
CA HIS A 49 -1.56 5.72 2.49
C HIS A 49 -2.85 5.06 2.95
N GLU A 50 -3.19 5.27 4.21
CA GLU A 50 -4.47 4.84 4.75
C GLU A 50 -5.58 5.76 4.23
N VAL A 51 -6.62 5.16 3.62
CA VAL A 51 -7.75 5.91 3.06
C VAL A 51 -8.77 6.17 4.15
N SER A 52 -9.16 5.11 4.84
CA SER A 52 -10.10 5.20 5.96
C SER A 52 -9.98 3.92 6.78
N GLY A 53 -10.21 4.05 8.06
CA GLY A 53 -10.33 2.90 8.95
C GLY A 53 -11.57 3.09 9.80
N PHE A 54 -12.26 2.02 10.12
CA PHE A 54 -13.42 2.12 10.96
C PHE A 54 -13.62 0.86 11.79
N ASP A 55 -14.35 1.04 12.88
CA ASP A 55 -14.70 -0.05 13.77
C ASP A 55 -15.72 -0.95 13.08
N ASN A 56 -15.48 -2.24 13.12
CA ASN A 56 -16.22 -3.18 12.29
C ASN A 56 -17.19 -4.07 13.08
N SER A 57 -16.81 -4.48 14.29
CA SER A 57 -17.68 -5.28 15.13
C SER A 57 -17.43 -5.01 16.60
N PHE A 58 -18.46 -5.27 17.41
CA PHE A 58 -18.46 -5.04 18.84
C PHE A 58 -18.95 -6.30 19.56
N ASN A 59 -18.43 -6.52 20.75
CA ASN A 59 -18.83 -7.57 21.67
C ASN A 59 -19.02 -6.94 23.05
N ASP A 60 -20.24 -7.02 23.61
CA ASP A 60 -20.61 -6.40 24.89
C ASP A 60 -20.24 -4.91 24.96
N ASP A 61 -20.57 -4.14 23.90
CA ASP A 61 -20.24 -2.73 23.72
C ASP A 61 -18.74 -2.41 23.65
N GLU A 62 -17.89 -3.43 23.65
CA GLU A 62 -16.46 -3.24 23.43
C GLU A 62 -16.08 -3.48 21.97
N LEU A 63 -15.17 -2.68 21.46
CA LEU A 63 -14.66 -2.86 20.10
C LEU A 63 -13.96 -4.21 19.97
N TYR A 64 -14.44 -5.04 19.04
CA TYR A 64 -13.87 -6.36 18.77
C TYR A 64 -12.93 -6.38 17.58
N SER A 65 -13.27 -5.67 16.50
CA SER A 65 -12.46 -5.64 15.30
C SER A 65 -12.50 -4.28 14.61
N ARG A 66 -11.48 -4.01 13.81
CA ARG A 66 -11.39 -2.80 12.98
C ARG A 66 -11.11 -3.19 11.54
N LYS A 67 -11.67 -2.44 10.62
CA LYS A 67 -11.38 -2.55 9.20
C LYS A 67 -10.39 -1.46 8.81
N TYR A 68 -9.33 -1.88 8.13
CA TYR A 68 -8.27 -0.99 7.63
C TYR A 68 -8.32 -0.97 6.11
N ASN A 69 -8.30 0.22 5.54
CA ASN A 69 -8.27 0.41 4.10
C ASN A 69 -7.02 1.18 3.71
N TYR A 70 -6.28 0.64 2.75
CA TYR A 70 -5.07 1.26 2.24
C TYR A 70 -5.17 1.45 0.74
N GLN A 71 -4.73 2.60 0.27
CA GLN A 71 -4.58 2.88 -1.14
C GLN A 71 -3.11 2.76 -1.51
N ILE A 72 -2.85 2.02 -2.59
CA ILE A 72 -1.53 1.98 -3.20
C ILE A 72 -1.68 2.52 -4.61
N SER A 73 -0.92 3.59 -4.90
CA SER A 73 -0.91 4.24 -6.21
C SER A 73 0.40 3.94 -6.90
N ILE A 74 0.31 3.53 -8.16
CA ILE A 74 1.46 3.30 -9.01
C ILE A 74 1.40 4.28 -10.16
N PHE A 75 2.43 5.11 -10.29
CA PHE A 75 2.54 6.10 -11.36
C PHE A 75 3.61 5.63 -12.34
N SER A 76 3.28 5.63 -13.63
CA SER A 76 4.24 5.27 -14.67
C SER A 76 3.96 6.06 -15.96
N GLN A 77 5.00 6.19 -16.79
CA GLN A 77 4.89 6.84 -18.09
C GLN A 77 4.59 5.85 -19.22
N ASP A 78 4.65 4.55 -18.92
CA ASP A 78 4.41 3.46 -19.84
C ASP A 78 3.67 2.31 -19.14
N ASN A 79 3.68 1.12 -19.73
CA ASN A 79 3.03 -0.05 -19.15
C ASN A 79 3.89 -0.82 -18.12
N SER A 80 4.98 -0.25 -17.65
CA SER A 80 5.86 -0.91 -16.68
C SER A 80 5.20 -1.16 -15.32
N HIS A 81 4.09 -0.47 -15.03
CA HIS A 81 3.36 -0.65 -13.78
C HIS A 81 2.76 -2.05 -13.60
N TYR A 82 2.60 -2.84 -14.66
CA TYR A 82 2.00 -4.18 -14.54
C TYR A 82 2.85 -5.13 -13.69
N LYS A 83 4.17 -5.10 -13.86
CA LYS A 83 5.08 -5.94 -13.06
C LYS A 83 5.06 -5.52 -11.60
N VAL A 84 5.11 -4.23 -11.36
CA VAL A 84 5.07 -3.66 -10.01
C VAL A 84 3.75 -4.01 -9.34
N GLN A 85 2.64 -3.87 -10.07
CA GLN A 85 1.31 -4.18 -9.57
C GLN A 85 1.20 -5.63 -9.10
N ASN A 86 1.68 -6.58 -9.90
CA ASN A 86 1.61 -7.99 -9.53
C ASN A 86 2.42 -8.30 -8.27
N THR A 87 3.60 -7.70 -8.13
CA THR A 87 4.43 -7.88 -6.94
C THR A 87 3.76 -7.28 -5.71
N ILE A 88 3.23 -6.08 -5.81
CA ILE A 88 2.52 -5.40 -4.72
C ILE A 88 1.29 -6.22 -4.31
N ASP A 89 0.52 -6.70 -5.28
CA ASP A 89 -0.67 -7.48 -4.99
C ASP A 89 -0.32 -8.75 -4.20
N SER A 90 0.73 -9.46 -4.60
CA SER A 90 1.21 -10.63 -3.88
C SER A 90 1.63 -10.30 -2.45
N LEU A 91 2.35 -9.20 -2.26
CA LEU A 91 2.79 -8.76 -0.94
C LEU A 91 1.60 -8.39 -0.05
N MET A 92 0.65 -7.63 -0.56
CA MET A 92 -0.53 -7.22 0.21
C MET A 92 -1.39 -8.43 0.58
N ARG A 93 -1.57 -9.37 -0.32
CA ARG A 93 -2.30 -10.62 -0.02
C ARG A 93 -1.58 -11.45 1.03
N SER A 94 -0.26 -11.51 1.01
CA SER A 94 0.52 -12.21 2.04
C SER A 94 0.34 -11.58 3.42
N LEU A 95 0.02 -10.30 3.48
CA LEU A 95 -0.32 -9.58 4.72
C LEU A 95 -1.81 -9.69 5.08
N GLY A 96 -2.58 -10.47 4.33
CA GLY A 96 -3.99 -10.70 4.61
C GLY A 96 -4.94 -9.65 4.04
N PHE A 97 -4.47 -8.75 3.20
CA PHE A 97 -5.33 -7.76 2.54
C PHE A 97 -6.05 -8.36 1.34
N THR A 98 -7.24 -7.83 1.08
CA THR A 98 -8.03 -8.14 -0.11
C THR A 98 -8.16 -6.87 -0.94
N CYS A 99 -7.92 -6.97 -2.24
CA CYS A 99 -8.12 -5.86 -3.15
C CYS A 99 -9.61 -5.73 -3.48
N TYR A 100 -10.21 -4.59 -3.18
CA TYR A 100 -11.63 -4.37 -3.46
C TYR A 100 -11.87 -3.34 -4.57
N HIS A 101 -10.83 -2.69 -5.06
CA HIS A 101 -10.92 -1.74 -6.17
C HIS A 101 -9.58 -1.68 -6.89
N ASN A 102 -9.62 -1.70 -8.21
CA ASN A 102 -8.45 -1.62 -9.07
C ASN A 102 -8.85 -0.80 -10.30
N ASP A 103 -8.29 0.39 -10.41
CA ASP A 103 -8.64 1.33 -11.47
C ASP A 103 -7.40 1.94 -12.10
N GLU A 104 -7.51 2.32 -13.36
CA GLU A 104 -6.44 2.97 -14.10
C GLU A 104 -6.95 4.30 -14.65
N VAL A 105 -6.20 5.35 -14.37
CA VAL A 105 -6.47 6.70 -14.84
C VAL A 105 -5.26 7.19 -15.62
N TYR A 106 -5.49 7.75 -16.80
CA TYR A 106 -4.45 8.44 -17.55
C TYR A 106 -4.60 9.94 -17.35
N GLU A 107 -3.58 10.53 -16.73
CA GLU A 107 -3.56 11.98 -16.49
C GLU A 107 -2.94 12.68 -17.70
N THR A 108 -3.79 13.25 -18.56
CA THR A 108 -3.37 13.81 -19.86
C THR A 108 -2.43 15.02 -19.72
N ASP A 109 -2.61 15.82 -18.67
CA ASP A 109 -1.80 17.02 -18.46
C ASP A 109 -0.32 16.72 -18.23
N VAL A 110 -0.05 15.61 -17.52
CA VAL A 110 1.32 15.19 -17.18
C VAL A 110 1.75 13.93 -17.91
N LYS A 111 0.86 13.34 -18.70
CA LYS A 111 1.11 12.11 -19.48
C LYS A 111 1.56 10.94 -18.62
N VAL A 112 0.85 10.69 -17.54
CA VAL A 112 1.18 9.66 -16.57
C VAL A 112 0.00 8.71 -16.40
N PHE A 113 0.28 7.40 -16.41
CA PHE A 113 -0.67 6.38 -15.99
C PHE A 113 -0.66 6.31 -14.47
N HIS A 114 -1.86 6.34 -13.89
CA HIS A 114 -2.06 6.23 -12.45
C HIS A 114 -2.93 5.01 -12.18
N ARG A 115 -2.33 3.97 -11.61
CA ARG A 115 -3.04 2.77 -11.15
C ARG A 115 -3.39 2.93 -9.68
N VAL A 116 -4.66 2.81 -9.34
CA VAL A 116 -5.15 2.91 -7.96
C VAL A 116 -5.57 1.53 -7.51
N LEU A 117 -4.96 1.03 -6.45
CA LEU A 117 -5.30 -0.24 -5.82
C LEU A 117 -5.80 0.04 -4.40
N LEU A 118 -7.02 -0.38 -4.10
CA LEU A 118 -7.60 -0.23 -2.76
C LEU A 118 -7.68 -1.60 -2.10
N TYR A 119 -7.04 -1.71 -0.94
CA TYR A 119 -6.96 -2.94 -0.15
C TYR A 119 -7.63 -2.77 1.19
N SER A 120 -8.22 -3.84 1.68
CA SER A 120 -8.81 -3.85 3.01
C SER A 120 -8.40 -5.10 3.78
N ARG A 121 -8.28 -4.93 5.09
CA ARG A 121 -8.11 -6.04 6.03
C ARG A 121 -8.82 -5.70 7.33
N THR A 122 -9.55 -6.67 7.88
CA THR A 122 -10.15 -6.57 9.20
C THR A 122 -9.28 -7.32 10.21
N LEU A 123 -8.96 -6.65 11.32
CA LEU A 123 -8.22 -7.26 12.43
C LEU A 123 -9.08 -7.26 13.69
N SER A 124 -9.19 -8.42 14.32
CA SER A 124 -9.66 -8.48 15.71
C SER A 124 -8.58 -7.94 16.65
N ASN A 125 -8.95 -7.61 17.88
CA ASN A 125 -7.99 -7.17 18.89
C ASN A 125 -6.90 -8.22 19.13
N GLU A 126 -7.26 -9.50 19.11
CA GLU A 126 -6.31 -10.59 19.27
C GLU A 126 -5.31 -10.63 18.10
N GLN A 127 -5.80 -10.54 16.87
CA GLN A 127 -4.94 -10.52 15.68
C GLN A 127 -4.00 -9.31 15.69
N ALA A 128 -4.49 -8.14 16.07
CA ALA A 128 -3.66 -6.94 16.18
C ALA A 128 -2.54 -7.11 17.19
N SER A 129 -2.82 -7.73 18.33
CA SER A 129 -1.81 -8.01 19.36
C SER A 129 -0.74 -8.99 18.87
N ILE A 130 -1.14 -10.02 18.12
CA ILE A 130 -0.21 -10.99 17.55
C ILE A 130 0.70 -10.30 16.52
N LEU A 131 0.16 -9.49 15.64
CA LEU A 131 0.94 -8.76 14.65
C LEU A 131 1.90 -7.76 15.29
N GLU A 132 1.47 -7.05 16.32
CA GLU A 132 2.32 -6.09 17.03
C GLU A 132 3.50 -6.80 17.69
N ALA A 133 3.29 -7.98 18.27
CA ALA A 133 4.36 -8.77 18.88
C ALA A 133 5.33 -9.32 17.84
N LYS A 134 4.87 -9.61 16.62
CA LYS A 134 5.68 -10.18 15.55
C LYS A 134 6.54 -9.12 14.83
N TYR A 135 6.03 -7.93 14.69
CA TYR A 135 6.67 -6.84 13.97
C TYR A 135 6.90 -5.63 14.88
#